data_55887944796471100d3b3ce3e6b2e4c4
#
_entry.id   55887944796471100d3b3ce3e6b2e4c4
#
_cell.length_a   1.000
_cell.length_b   1.000
_cell.length_c   1.000
_cell.angle_alpha   90.00
_cell.angle_beta   90.00
_cell.angle_gamma   90.00
#
_symmetry.space_group_name_H-M   'P 1'
#
loop_
_entity.id
_entity.type
_entity.pdbx_description
1 polymer ?
#
loop_
_entity_poly.entity_id
_entity_poly.type
_entity_poly.pdbx_seq_one_letter_code
_entity_poly.pdbx_strand_id
1 'polypeptide(L)'
;MATVPSPFTYCSAAALRMAARRVSQFYDGYLAPEGLKVSQYSVLSIAARRREKPPTVNELAEELGMDRSTLGHNLRPLERDGLITLESDAQDKRVRRVVVTELGRARRRACRELWALAQARFEEAFGSARAAELGGLLAFIARDLDLRVLPSTRSDESPPHVR
;
A
#
# COMPACT_ATOMS: atom_id res chain seq x y z
N MET A 1 -30.80 -12.87 -18.78
CA MET A 1 -30.76 -11.41 -18.69
C MET A 1 -29.29 -10.98 -18.67
N ALA A 2 -28.82 -10.36 -19.76
CA ALA A 2 -27.46 -9.84 -19.81
C ALA A 2 -27.41 -8.62 -18.88
N THR A 3 -26.66 -8.68 -17.79
CA THR A 3 -26.40 -7.55 -16.90
C THR A 3 -25.63 -6.51 -17.68
N VAL A 4 -26.24 -5.33 -17.90
CA VAL A 4 -25.55 -4.17 -18.46
C VAL A 4 -24.33 -3.89 -17.56
N PRO A 5 -23.09 -3.92 -18.10
CA PRO A 5 -21.91 -3.68 -17.28
C PRO A 5 -22.02 -2.27 -16.67
N SER A 6 -21.77 -2.15 -15.37
CA SER A 6 -21.69 -0.84 -14.71
C SER A 6 -20.66 0.04 -15.44
N PRO A 7 -20.92 1.34 -15.64
CA PRO A 7 -19.94 2.25 -16.27
C PRO A 7 -18.57 2.24 -15.55
N PHE A 8 -18.53 1.82 -14.29
CA PHE A 8 -17.28 1.61 -13.53
C PHE A 8 -16.47 0.40 -13.98
N THR A 9 -17.04 -0.54 -14.75
CA THR A 9 -16.32 -1.73 -15.25
C THR A 9 -15.26 -1.33 -16.28
N TYR A 10 -15.41 -0.17 -16.94
CA TYR A 10 -14.44 0.34 -17.92
C TYR A 10 -13.40 1.29 -17.34
N CYS A 11 -13.54 1.74 -16.10
CA CYS A 11 -12.58 2.61 -15.44
C CYS A 11 -11.57 1.77 -14.65
N SER A 12 -10.35 1.61 -15.17
CA SER A 12 -9.28 0.85 -14.51
C SER A 12 -9.01 1.33 -13.08
N ALA A 13 -9.04 2.65 -12.83
CA ALA A 13 -8.83 3.20 -11.50
C ALA A 13 -9.95 2.82 -10.51
N ALA A 14 -11.22 2.77 -10.97
CA ALA A 14 -12.33 2.32 -10.13
C ALA A 14 -12.25 0.82 -9.85
N ALA A 15 -11.95 0.03 -10.88
CA ALA A 15 -11.81 -1.43 -10.75
C ALA A 15 -10.66 -1.80 -9.79
N LEU A 16 -9.50 -1.17 -9.95
CA LEU A 16 -8.34 -1.38 -9.07
C LEU A 16 -8.64 -1.01 -7.62
N ARG A 17 -9.32 0.13 -7.37
CA ARG A 17 -9.71 0.51 -5.99
C ARG A 17 -10.67 -0.49 -5.36
N MET A 18 -11.67 -0.96 -6.11
CA MET A 18 -12.62 -1.96 -5.62
C MET A 18 -11.91 -3.29 -5.31
N ALA A 19 -11.07 -3.74 -6.22
CA ALA A 19 -10.29 -4.97 -6.04
C ALA A 19 -9.34 -4.85 -4.84
N ALA A 20 -8.55 -3.78 -4.76
CA ALA A 20 -7.63 -3.53 -3.65
C ALA A 20 -8.34 -3.50 -2.30
N ARG A 21 -9.50 -2.82 -2.21
CA ARG A 21 -10.30 -2.80 -0.98
C ARG A 21 -10.76 -4.20 -0.57
N ARG A 22 -11.30 -4.98 -1.51
CA ARG A 22 -11.80 -6.33 -1.25
C ARG A 22 -10.68 -7.29 -0.82
N VAL A 23 -9.56 -7.24 -1.52
CA VAL A 23 -8.38 -8.03 -1.19
C VAL A 23 -7.81 -7.63 0.17
N SER A 24 -7.68 -6.32 0.45
CA SER A 24 -7.21 -5.86 1.76
C SER A 24 -8.11 -6.35 2.90
N GLN A 25 -9.44 -6.25 2.75
CA GLN A 25 -10.38 -6.76 3.76
C GLN A 25 -10.24 -8.27 3.99
N PHE A 26 -9.99 -9.03 2.95
CA PHE A 26 -9.74 -10.46 3.05
C PHE A 26 -8.49 -10.75 3.89
N TYR A 27 -7.36 -10.10 3.61
CA TYR A 27 -6.13 -10.26 4.39
C TYR A 27 -6.27 -9.73 5.82
N ASP A 28 -6.97 -8.60 6.00
CA ASP A 28 -7.25 -8.02 7.32
C ASP A 28 -8.00 -9.02 8.21
N GLY A 29 -8.93 -9.81 7.65
CA GLY A 29 -9.63 -10.85 8.37
C GLY A 29 -8.70 -11.94 8.93
N TYR A 30 -7.69 -12.34 8.18
CA TYR A 30 -6.68 -13.31 8.65
C TYR A 30 -5.72 -12.72 9.68
N LEU A 31 -5.38 -11.43 9.57
CA LEU A 31 -4.44 -10.76 10.48
C LEU A 31 -5.11 -10.22 11.75
N ALA A 32 -6.45 -10.21 11.79
CA ALA A 32 -7.23 -9.71 12.92
C ALA A 32 -6.86 -10.31 14.29
N PRO A 33 -6.53 -11.62 14.44
CA PRO A 33 -6.10 -12.18 15.71
C PRO A 33 -4.87 -11.49 16.31
N GLU A 34 -3.98 -10.95 15.47
CA GLU A 34 -2.81 -10.21 15.89
C GLU A 34 -3.04 -8.70 15.99
N GLY A 35 -4.27 -8.24 15.75
CA GLY A 35 -4.66 -6.83 15.84
C GLY A 35 -4.07 -5.94 14.74
N LEU A 36 -3.60 -6.51 13.63
CA LEU A 36 -3.00 -5.76 12.53
C LEU A 36 -3.85 -5.81 11.26
N LYS A 37 -3.76 -4.73 10.49
CA LYS A 37 -4.20 -4.68 9.09
C LYS A 37 -3.05 -5.07 8.16
N VAL A 38 -3.38 -5.54 6.96
CA VAL A 38 -2.37 -5.91 5.96
C VAL A 38 -1.43 -4.75 5.61
N SER A 39 -1.95 -3.52 5.57
CA SER A 39 -1.12 -2.32 5.36
C SER A 39 -0.10 -2.10 6.48
N GLN A 40 -0.47 -2.32 7.73
CA GLN A 40 0.40 -2.22 8.90
C GLN A 40 1.43 -3.37 8.93
N TYR A 41 1.01 -4.59 8.60
CA TYR A 41 1.93 -5.71 8.43
C TYR A 41 2.97 -5.45 7.33
N SER A 42 2.56 -4.82 6.22
CA SER A 42 3.48 -4.41 5.14
C SER A 42 4.51 -3.40 5.63
N VAL A 43 4.09 -2.38 6.39
CA VAL A 43 4.98 -1.40 7.05
C VAL A 43 6.02 -2.12 7.91
N LEU A 44 5.58 -2.99 8.84
CA LEU A 44 6.48 -3.74 9.72
C LEU A 44 7.43 -4.64 8.92
N SER A 45 6.92 -5.25 7.84
CA SER A 45 7.71 -6.19 7.03
C SER A 45 8.82 -5.51 6.27
N ILE A 46 8.56 -4.33 5.69
CA ILE A 46 9.57 -3.56 4.97
C ILE A 46 10.56 -2.93 5.95
N ALA A 47 10.09 -2.25 6.99
CA ALA A 47 10.96 -1.60 7.96
C ALA A 47 11.88 -2.59 8.69
N ALA A 48 11.40 -3.80 9.01
CA ALA A 48 12.20 -4.82 9.67
C ALA A 48 13.36 -5.39 8.83
N ARG A 49 13.31 -5.26 7.49
CA ARG A 49 14.42 -5.69 6.60
C ARG A 49 15.65 -4.78 6.69
N ARG A 50 15.43 -3.51 7.08
CA ARG A 50 16.47 -2.46 7.12
C ARG A 50 16.91 -2.20 8.55
N ARG A 51 17.39 -3.26 9.25
CA ARG A 51 17.74 -3.18 10.68
C ARG A 51 18.89 -2.20 10.97
N GLU A 52 19.94 -2.22 10.15
CA GLU A 52 21.12 -1.38 10.33
C GLU A 52 20.89 0.08 9.91
N LYS A 53 20.06 0.28 8.89
CA LYS A 53 19.68 1.61 8.40
C LYS A 53 18.16 1.68 8.27
N PRO A 54 17.43 1.95 9.36
CA PRO A 54 15.97 2.04 9.33
C PRO A 54 15.49 3.03 8.27
N PRO A 55 14.40 2.71 7.54
CA PRO A 55 13.93 3.58 6.49
C PRO A 55 13.39 4.89 7.07
N THR A 56 13.56 5.97 6.34
CA THR A 56 12.85 7.20 6.62
C THR A 56 11.36 7.04 6.30
N VAL A 57 10.53 7.90 6.87
CA VAL A 57 9.09 7.92 6.55
C VAL A 57 8.85 8.11 5.05
N ASN A 58 9.66 8.93 4.37
CA ASN A 58 9.51 9.15 2.93
C ASN A 58 9.91 7.92 2.11
N GLU A 59 11.06 7.30 2.41
CA GLU A 59 11.49 6.06 1.74
C GLU A 59 10.45 4.94 1.91
N LEU A 60 9.85 4.84 3.10
CA LEU A 60 8.84 3.83 3.39
C LEU A 60 7.52 4.10 2.64
N ALA A 61 7.11 5.37 2.52
CA ALA A 61 5.95 5.77 1.76
C ALA A 61 6.12 5.43 0.27
N GLU A 62 7.28 5.75 -0.29
CA GLU A 62 7.63 5.44 -1.67
C GLU A 62 7.63 3.93 -1.93
N GLU A 63 8.32 3.14 -1.09
CA GLU A 63 8.40 1.69 -1.23
C GLU A 63 7.04 0.99 -1.12
N LEU A 64 6.11 1.56 -0.32
CA LEU A 64 4.75 1.07 -0.15
C LEU A 64 3.76 1.62 -1.18
N GLY A 65 4.17 2.57 -2.03
CA GLY A 65 3.26 3.27 -2.95
C GLY A 65 2.17 4.06 -2.22
N MET A 66 2.48 4.60 -1.04
CA MET A 66 1.55 5.37 -0.21
C MET A 66 1.92 6.86 -0.22
N ASP A 67 0.91 7.72 -0.18
CA ASP A 67 1.15 9.10 0.20
C ASP A 67 1.52 9.22 1.69
N ARG A 68 2.16 10.33 2.06
CA ARG A 68 2.65 10.57 3.42
C ARG A 68 1.54 10.56 4.48
N SER A 69 0.34 11.03 4.12
CA SER A 69 -0.81 11.06 5.02
C SER A 69 -1.32 9.66 5.30
N THR A 70 -1.49 8.85 4.26
CA THR A 70 -1.89 7.45 4.35
C THR A 70 -0.89 6.64 5.17
N LEU A 71 0.42 6.82 4.93
CA LEU A 71 1.43 6.17 5.76
C LEU A 71 1.34 6.63 7.22
N GLY A 72 1.18 7.94 7.47
CA GLY A 72 1.00 8.48 8.83
C GLY A 72 -0.17 7.84 9.58
N HIS A 73 -1.27 7.57 8.90
CA HIS A 73 -2.42 6.85 9.49
C HIS A 73 -2.08 5.40 9.86
N ASN A 74 -1.18 4.75 9.13
CA ASN A 74 -0.71 3.40 9.47
C ASN A 74 0.34 3.40 10.59
N LEU A 75 1.22 4.42 10.65
CA LEU A 75 2.29 4.50 11.66
C LEU A 75 1.75 4.80 13.05
N ARG A 76 0.76 5.69 13.18
CA ARG A 76 0.20 6.09 14.50
C ARG A 76 -0.24 4.92 15.37
N PRO A 77 -1.07 3.96 14.90
CA PRO A 77 -1.42 2.79 15.70
C PRO A 77 -0.20 1.92 16.04
N LEU A 78 0.72 1.71 15.10
CA LEU A 78 1.92 0.92 15.33
C LEU A 78 2.83 1.54 16.40
N GLU A 79 2.97 2.86 16.40
CA GLU A 79 3.75 3.60 17.41
C GLU A 79 3.04 3.56 18.78
N ARG A 80 1.74 3.86 18.82
CA ARG A 80 0.92 3.79 20.04
C ARG A 80 0.99 2.42 20.70
N ASP A 81 0.96 1.36 19.91
CA ASP A 81 0.98 -0.03 20.37
C ASP A 81 2.42 -0.54 20.62
N GLY A 82 3.43 0.34 20.53
CA GLY A 82 4.82 0.06 20.82
C GLY A 82 5.51 -0.88 19.83
N LEU A 83 4.95 -1.06 18.63
CA LEU A 83 5.50 -1.96 17.60
C LEU A 83 6.63 -1.29 16.79
N ILE A 84 6.61 0.03 16.74
CA ILE A 84 7.66 0.87 16.14
C ILE A 84 7.98 2.04 17.06
N THR A 85 9.14 2.67 16.82
CA THR A 85 9.48 4.01 17.29
C THR A 85 9.81 4.90 16.10
N LEU A 86 9.51 6.19 16.25
CA LEU A 86 9.92 7.21 15.27
C LEU A 86 11.13 7.97 15.85
N GLU A 87 12.30 7.74 15.28
CA GLU A 87 13.55 8.34 15.71
C GLU A 87 13.97 9.47 14.77
N SER A 88 14.61 10.51 15.30
CA SER A 88 15.20 11.54 14.46
C SER A 88 16.47 11.00 13.81
N ASP A 89 16.67 11.33 12.54
CA ASP A 89 17.91 10.99 11.85
C ASP A 89 19.11 11.70 12.51
N ALA A 90 20.26 11.02 12.54
CA ALA A 90 21.46 11.55 13.18
C ALA A 90 22.03 12.79 12.47
N GLN A 91 21.82 12.91 11.16
CA GLN A 91 22.35 13.97 10.32
C GLN A 91 21.35 15.11 10.11
N ASP A 92 20.05 14.80 9.99
CA ASP A 92 18.98 15.79 9.85
C ASP A 92 17.81 15.46 10.80
N LYS A 93 17.70 16.21 11.87
CA LYS A 93 16.65 16.04 12.91
C LYS A 93 15.22 16.22 12.39
N ARG A 94 15.03 16.81 11.21
CA ARG A 94 13.70 16.94 10.56
C ARG A 94 13.26 15.63 9.91
N VAL A 95 14.21 14.76 9.63
CA VAL A 95 13.95 13.44 9.03
C VAL A 95 13.63 12.46 10.15
N ARG A 96 12.52 11.72 10.00
CA ARG A 96 12.09 10.68 10.94
C ARG A 96 12.32 9.31 10.31
N ARG A 97 12.94 8.42 11.09
CA ARG A 97 13.17 7.02 10.73
C ARG A 97 12.21 6.10 11.49
N VAL A 98 11.74 5.06 10.80
CA VAL A 98 10.82 4.07 11.36
C VAL A 98 11.64 2.88 11.86
N VAL A 99 11.73 2.74 13.18
CA VAL A 99 12.49 1.65 13.84
C VAL A 99 11.50 0.63 14.38
N VAL A 100 11.63 -0.63 13.96
CA VAL A 100 10.77 -1.71 14.45
C VAL A 100 11.33 -2.21 15.80
N THR A 101 10.51 -2.20 16.84
CA THR A 101 10.87 -2.69 18.19
C THR A 101 10.96 -4.21 18.23
N GLU A 102 11.46 -4.78 19.32
CA GLU A 102 11.43 -6.26 19.51
C GLU A 102 9.98 -6.78 19.55
N LEU A 103 9.06 -6.03 20.18
CA LEU A 103 7.64 -6.35 20.17
C LEU A 103 7.08 -6.34 18.74
N GLY A 104 7.43 -5.31 17.94
CA GLY A 104 7.05 -5.23 16.55
C GLY A 104 7.58 -6.38 15.70
N ARG A 105 8.83 -6.80 15.96
CA ARG A 105 9.41 -7.99 15.31
C ARG A 105 8.70 -9.29 15.68
N ALA A 106 8.35 -9.46 16.95
CA ALA A 106 7.59 -10.61 17.41
C ALA A 106 6.20 -10.64 16.78
N ARG A 107 5.49 -9.52 16.77
CA ARG A 107 4.17 -9.38 16.15
C ARG A 107 4.21 -9.66 14.65
N ARG A 108 5.21 -9.12 13.95
CA ARG A 108 5.42 -9.41 12.53
C ARG A 108 5.66 -10.90 12.25
N ARG A 109 6.41 -11.61 13.15
CA ARG A 109 6.61 -13.05 12.97
C ARG A 109 5.30 -13.82 13.11
N ALA A 110 4.49 -13.51 14.12
CA ALA A 110 3.17 -14.13 14.30
C ALA A 110 2.25 -13.89 13.09
N CYS A 111 2.20 -12.64 12.58
CA CYS A 111 1.44 -12.30 11.39
C CYS A 111 1.92 -12.99 10.12
N ARG A 112 3.18 -13.39 10.04
CA ARG A 112 3.73 -14.05 8.83
C ARG A 112 3.00 -15.36 8.50
N GLU A 113 2.69 -16.15 9.50
CA GLU A 113 1.97 -17.43 9.32
C GLU A 113 0.53 -17.18 8.88
N LEU A 114 -0.15 -16.23 9.51
CA LEU A 114 -1.51 -15.84 9.15
C LEU A 114 -1.57 -15.26 7.74
N TRP A 115 -0.58 -14.43 7.37
CA TRP A 115 -0.45 -13.91 6.02
C TRP A 115 -0.23 -15.03 4.99
N ALA A 116 0.61 -16.01 5.30
CA ALA A 116 0.85 -17.15 4.43
C ALA A 116 -0.41 -17.99 4.20
N LEU A 117 -1.22 -18.18 5.26
CA LEU A 117 -2.54 -18.85 5.14
C LEU A 117 -3.49 -18.04 4.25
N ALA A 118 -3.55 -16.71 4.42
CA ALA A 118 -4.36 -15.86 3.55
C ALA A 118 -3.91 -15.96 2.09
N GLN A 119 -2.59 -15.90 1.85
CA GLN A 119 -2.03 -16.01 0.51
C GLN A 119 -2.39 -17.35 -0.15
N ALA A 120 -2.19 -18.46 0.55
CA ALA A 120 -2.53 -19.79 0.06
C ALA A 120 -4.04 -19.90 -0.28
N ARG A 121 -4.89 -19.35 0.58
CA ARG A 121 -6.34 -19.36 0.36
C ARG A 121 -6.77 -18.47 -0.80
N PHE A 122 -6.10 -17.33 -0.99
CA PHE A 122 -6.32 -16.47 -2.14
C PHE A 122 -5.94 -17.19 -3.45
N GLU A 123 -4.77 -17.83 -3.48
CA GLU A 123 -4.30 -18.60 -4.64
C GLU A 123 -5.18 -19.79 -4.96
N GLU A 124 -5.69 -20.48 -3.95
CA GLU A 124 -6.65 -21.58 -4.13
C GLU A 124 -7.95 -21.08 -4.77
N ALA A 125 -8.50 -19.98 -4.25
CA ALA A 125 -9.77 -19.44 -4.71
C ALA A 125 -9.69 -18.77 -6.10
N PHE A 126 -8.58 -18.11 -6.39
CA PHE A 126 -8.38 -17.35 -7.63
C PHE A 126 -7.75 -18.20 -8.75
N GLY A 127 -7.02 -19.23 -8.36
CA GLY A 127 -6.17 -20.07 -9.22
C GLY A 127 -4.72 -19.57 -9.24
N SER A 128 -3.75 -20.44 -8.94
CA SER A 128 -2.33 -20.06 -8.78
C SER A 128 -1.75 -19.40 -10.03
N ALA A 129 -2.05 -19.87 -11.22
CA ALA A 129 -1.58 -19.27 -12.46
C ALA A 129 -2.13 -17.84 -12.65
N ARG A 130 -3.42 -17.63 -12.39
CA ARG A 130 -4.06 -16.30 -12.46
C ARG A 130 -3.53 -15.36 -11.38
N ALA A 131 -3.25 -15.88 -10.19
CA ALA A 131 -2.67 -15.07 -9.10
C ALA A 131 -1.26 -14.57 -9.47
N ALA A 132 -0.43 -15.42 -10.08
CA ALA A 132 0.88 -15.05 -10.58
C ALA A 132 0.81 -14.00 -11.71
N GLU A 133 -0.08 -14.21 -12.69
CA GLU A 133 -0.33 -13.26 -13.78
C GLU A 133 -0.79 -11.89 -13.24
N LEU A 134 -1.77 -11.88 -12.33
CA LEU A 134 -2.24 -10.67 -11.67
C LEU A 134 -1.10 -9.95 -10.95
N GLY A 135 -0.26 -10.68 -10.20
CA GLY A 135 0.91 -10.11 -9.52
C GLY A 135 1.87 -9.42 -10.48
N GLY A 136 2.15 -10.06 -11.64
CA GLY A 136 2.97 -9.48 -12.71
C GLY A 136 2.37 -8.20 -13.29
N LEU A 137 1.07 -8.20 -13.61
CA LEU A 137 0.37 -7.02 -14.14
C LEU A 137 0.35 -5.87 -13.14
N LEU A 138 0.08 -6.14 -11.87
CA LEU A 138 0.08 -5.12 -10.82
C LEU A 138 1.49 -4.55 -10.59
N ALA A 139 2.53 -5.38 -10.63
CA ALA A 139 3.92 -4.93 -10.53
C ALA A 139 4.30 -4.02 -11.71
N PHE A 140 3.93 -4.40 -12.94
CA PHE A 140 4.14 -3.59 -14.14
C PHE A 140 3.44 -2.23 -14.02
N ILE A 141 2.17 -2.19 -13.63
CA ILE A 141 1.42 -0.94 -13.44
C ILE A 141 2.09 -0.05 -12.38
N ALA A 142 2.57 -0.65 -11.30
CA ALA A 142 3.12 0.09 -10.17
C ALA A 142 4.51 0.67 -10.42
N ARG A 143 5.31 0.08 -11.32
CA ARG A 143 6.74 0.40 -11.45
C ARG A 143 7.17 0.83 -12.85
N ASP A 144 6.62 0.18 -13.87
CA ASP A 144 7.16 0.25 -15.22
C ASP A 144 6.24 1.00 -16.19
N LEU A 145 4.94 1.09 -15.88
CA LEU A 145 3.99 1.77 -16.74
C LEU A 145 4.11 3.30 -16.61
N ASP A 146 4.42 3.97 -17.71
CA ASP A 146 4.47 5.43 -17.76
C ASP A 146 3.06 6.04 -17.76
N LEU A 147 2.64 6.50 -16.57
CA LEU A 147 1.35 7.15 -16.35
C LEU A 147 1.51 8.66 -16.09
N ARG A 148 2.45 9.31 -16.78
CA ARG A 148 2.60 10.75 -16.65
C ARG A 148 1.31 11.48 -17.05
N VAL A 149 0.88 12.41 -16.19
CA VAL A 149 -0.26 13.29 -16.49
C VAL A 149 0.17 14.23 -17.60
N LEU A 150 -0.51 14.19 -18.73
CA LEU A 150 -0.31 15.17 -19.78
C LEU A 150 -0.62 16.57 -19.24
N PRO A 151 0.20 17.60 -19.53
CA PRO A 151 -0.10 18.95 -19.13
C PRO A 151 -1.47 19.31 -19.70
N SER A 152 -2.34 19.89 -18.86
CA SER A 152 -3.66 20.36 -19.32
C SER A 152 -3.45 21.40 -20.39
N THR A 153 -3.80 21.11 -21.63
CA THR A 153 -3.98 22.11 -22.66
C THR A 153 -5.27 22.89 -22.35
N ARG A 154 -5.21 23.77 -21.34
CA ARG A 154 -6.17 24.87 -21.30
C ARG A 154 -5.75 25.81 -22.39
N SER A 155 -6.39 25.69 -23.53
CA SER A 155 -6.44 26.72 -24.54
C SER A 155 -7.01 27.95 -23.84
N ASP A 156 -6.18 28.96 -23.66
CA ASP A 156 -6.60 30.29 -23.21
C ASP A 156 -7.23 30.99 -24.43
N GLU A 157 -8.41 30.47 -24.86
CA GLU A 157 -9.26 31.15 -25.80
C GLU A 157 -10.19 32.09 -25.03
N SER A 158 -9.67 33.25 -24.67
CA SER A 158 -10.51 34.41 -24.36
C SER A 158 -11.31 34.77 -25.62
N PRO A 159 -12.64 34.83 -25.56
CA PRO A 159 -13.42 35.22 -26.72
C PRO A 159 -13.10 36.68 -27.11
N PRO A 160 -13.02 36.99 -28.41
CA PRO A 160 -12.75 38.36 -28.85
C PRO A 160 -13.88 39.30 -28.40
N HIS A 161 -13.51 40.36 -27.70
CA HIS A 161 -14.42 41.45 -27.39
C HIS A 161 -14.96 42.04 -28.70
N VAL A 162 -16.24 41.77 -28.99
CA VAL A 162 -16.99 42.48 -30.02
C VAL A 162 -17.36 43.86 -29.46
N ARG A 163 -16.90 44.90 -30.14
CA ARG A 163 -17.35 46.29 -29.94
C ARG A 163 -18.68 46.53 -30.65
#